data_3205ed23f4596179332986337f7dfea9
#
_entry.id   3205ed23f4596179332986337f7dfea9
#
_cell.length_a   1.000
_cell.length_b   1.000
_cell.length_c   1.000
_cell.angle_alpha   90.00
_cell.angle_beta   90.00
_cell.angle_gamma   90.00
#
_symmetry.space_group_name_H-M   'P 1'
#
loop_
_entity.id
_entity.type
_entity.pdbx_description
1 polymer ?
#
loop_
_entity_poly.entity_id
_entity_poly.type
_entity_poly.pdbx_seq_one_letter_code
_entity_poly.pdbx_strand_id
1 'polypeptide(L)'
;MENNNNNPVYSVGEFSHVIKKLVETNFSYVRIRGEISRPSFPGSGHVYFTLKDTDGTIAAIIWKYTMPRLSIRPEEGMEVICTGKITTFAGQSKYQIIVDNIEVAGEGALLKMLEDRRKKLLAEGFFKQEHKKPIPLSLIHI
;
A
#
# COMPACT_ATOMS: atom_id res chain seq x y z
N MET A 1 -13.31 -31.56 -24.90
CA MET A 1 -12.50 -31.23 -24.29
C MET A 1 -11.24 -31.72 -24.57
N GLU A 2 -10.43 -30.96 -24.46
CA GLU A 2 -9.26 -31.29 -24.84
C GLU A 2 -8.61 -32.29 -24.16
N ASN A 3 -7.77 -32.85 -24.71
CA ASN A 3 -7.04 -33.88 -24.17
C ASN A 3 -6.10 -33.41 -23.17
N ASN A 4 -6.39 -33.67 -21.95
CA ASN A 4 -5.56 -33.25 -20.87
C ASN A 4 -4.31 -34.05 -20.72
N ASN A 5 -4.19 -35.12 -21.45
CA ASN A 5 -2.99 -35.93 -21.32
C ASN A 5 -1.75 -35.27 -21.84
N ASN A 6 -1.91 -34.20 -22.63
CA ASN A 6 -0.77 -33.49 -23.15
C ASN A 6 -0.32 -32.36 -22.29
N ASN A 7 -1.02 -32.10 -21.20
CA ASN A 7 -0.64 -31.02 -20.30
C ASN A 7 0.58 -31.45 -19.48
N PRO A 8 1.51 -30.55 -19.26
CA PRO A 8 2.66 -30.91 -18.43
C PRO A 8 2.25 -31.13 -16.99
N VAL A 9 3.05 -31.94 -16.31
CA VAL A 9 2.82 -32.19 -14.89
C VAL A 9 3.87 -31.40 -14.12
N TYR A 10 3.40 -30.66 -13.11
CA TYR A 10 4.29 -29.87 -12.28
C TYR A 10 4.28 -30.43 -10.86
N SER A 11 5.40 -30.31 -10.18
CA SER A 11 5.37 -30.44 -8.73
C SER A 11 4.76 -29.16 -8.17
N VAL A 12 4.37 -29.19 -6.90
CA VAL A 12 3.81 -28.01 -6.27
C VAL A 12 4.80 -26.86 -6.34
N GLY A 13 6.05 -27.11 -6.02
CA GLY A 13 7.06 -26.06 -6.06
C GLY A 13 7.28 -25.51 -7.45
N GLU A 14 7.30 -26.39 -8.44
CA GLU A 14 7.46 -25.93 -9.82
C GLU A 14 6.32 -25.05 -10.25
N PHE A 15 5.10 -25.44 -9.91
CA PHE A 15 3.96 -24.65 -10.30
C PHE A 15 3.93 -23.31 -9.58
N SER A 16 4.26 -23.29 -8.30
CA SER A 16 4.36 -22.04 -7.56
C SER A 16 5.36 -21.11 -8.21
N HIS A 17 6.46 -21.66 -8.67
CA HIS A 17 7.50 -20.85 -9.32
C HIS A 17 7.01 -20.30 -10.66
N VAL A 18 6.27 -21.08 -11.41
CA VAL A 18 5.69 -20.62 -12.67
C VAL A 18 4.73 -19.47 -12.41
N ILE A 19 3.86 -19.62 -11.42
CA ILE A 19 2.91 -18.57 -11.08
C ILE A 19 3.65 -17.31 -10.63
N LYS A 20 4.67 -17.48 -9.80
CA LYS A 20 5.43 -16.34 -9.33
C LYS A 20 6.03 -15.56 -10.51
N LYS A 21 6.58 -16.28 -11.45
CA LYS A 21 7.21 -15.65 -12.60
C LYS A 21 6.18 -14.92 -13.46
N LEU A 22 5.02 -15.55 -13.68
CA LEU A 22 3.96 -14.90 -14.44
C LEU A 22 3.46 -13.65 -13.76
N VAL A 23 3.25 -13.73 -12.46
CA VAL A 23 2.75 -12.60 -11.71
C VAL A 23 3.76 -11.46 -11.73
N GLU A 24 5.02 -11.76 -11.46
CA GLU A 24 6.04 -10.72 -11.43
C GLU A 24 6.26 -10.07 -12.78
N THR A 25 6.12 -10.84 -13.83
CA THR A 25 6.33 -10.32 -15.18
C THR A 25 5.17 -9.42 -15.61
N ASN A 26 3.96 -9.81 -15.27
CA ASN A 26 2.78 -9.09 -15.74
C ASN A 26 2.32 -7.98 -14.83
N PHE A 27 2.71 -8.01 -13.57
CA PHE A 27 2.26 -7.02 -12.59
C PHE A 27 3.45 -6.38 -11.89
N SER A 28 4.39 -5.92 -12.70
CA SER A 28 5.59 -5.27 -12.16
C SER A 28 5.31 -3.84 -11.72
N TYR A 29 4.19 -3.28 -12.13
CA TYR A 29 3.83 -1.92 -11.74
C TYR A 29 2.32 -1.82 -11.70
N VAL A 30 1.76 -1.81 -10.51
CA VAL A 30 0.30 -1.73 -10.33
C VAL A 30 -0.02 -0.67 -9.30
N ARG A 31 -1.22 -0.17 -9.37
CA ARG A 31 -1.74 0.77 -8.38
C ARG A 31 -3.00 0.15 -7.80
N ILE A 32 -3.00 -0.04 -6.49
CA ILE A 32 -4.12 -0.70 -5.82
C ILE A 32 -4.65 0.22 -4.74
N ARG A 33 -5.95 0.44 -4.74
CA ARG A 33 -6.62 1.29 -3.77
C ARG A 33 -7.21 0.43 -2.68
N GLY A 34 -7.06 0.86 -1.46
CA GLY A 34 -7.65 0.16 -0.33
C GLY A 34 -7.38 0.89 0.97
N GLU A 35 -7.83 0.28 2.04
CA GLU A 35 -7.67 0.83 3.38
C GLU A 35 -6.58 0.07 4.11
N ILE A 36 -5.69 0.79 4.76
CA ILE A 36 -4.60 0.17 5.52
C ILE A 36 -5.16 -0.46 6.79
N SER A 37 -4.82 -1.71 7.02
CA SER A 37 -5.25 -2.45 8.19
C SER A 37 -4.06 -3.14 8.81
N ARG A 38 -3.97 -3.11 10.13
CA ARG A 38 -2.96 -3.82 10.91
C ARG A 38 -1.53 -3.48 10.50
N PRO A 39 -1.15 -2.20 10.47
CA PRO A 39 0.23 -1.88 10.16
C PRO A 39 1.15 -2.37 11.27
N SER A 40 2.28 -2.93 10.88
CA SER A 40 3.25 -3.50 11.79
C SER A 40 4.63 -2.95 11.46
N PHE A 41 5.33 -2.48 12.47
CA PHE A 41 6.63 -1.85 12.31
C PHE A 41 7.67 -2.60 13.12
N PRO A 42 8.08 -3.79 12.67
CA PRO A 42 9.06 -4.56 13.41
C PRO A 42 10.42 -3.89 13.42
N GLY A 43 11.28 -4.38 14.30
CA GLY A 43 12.61 -3.79 14.46
C GLY A 43 13.50 -3.86 13.24
N SER A 44 13.14 -4.73 12.27
CA SER A 44 13.92 -4.81 11.05
C SER A 44 13.84 -3.55 10.20
N GLY A 45 12.84 -2.71 10.44
CA GLY A 45 12.67 -1.50 9.65
C GLY A 45 11.71 -1.65 8.48
N HIS A 46 11.37 -2.88 8.11
CA HIS A 46 10.36 -3.10 7.08
C HIS A 46 8.99 -2.83 7.70
N VAL A 47 8.03 -2.49 6.87
CA VAL A 47 6.67 -2.24 7.34
C VAL A 47 5.73 -3.19 6.63
N TYR A 48 4.86 -3.83 7.40
CA TYR A 48 3.89 -4.77 6.87
C TYR A 48 2.50 -4.28 7.18
N PHE A 49 1.59 -4.43 6.25
CA PHE A 49 0.19 -4.13 6.52
C PHE A 49 -0.69 -4.91 5.55
N THR A 50 -1.98 -4.85 5.78
CA THR A 50 -2.96 -5.44 4.87
C THR A 50 -3.70 -4.29 4.22
N LEU A 51 -3.87 -4.38 2.91
CA LEU A 51 -4.65 -3.43 2.17
C LEU A 51 -5.99 -4.11 1.91
N LYS A 52 -7.08 -3.49 2.26
CA LYS A 52 -8.39 -4.15 2.18
C LYS A 52 -9.45 -3.22 1.63
N ASP A 53 -10.49 -3.84 1.08
CA ASP A 53 -11.71 -3.13 0.75
C ASP A 53 -12.89 -4.06 1.08
N THR A 54 -14.07 -3.77 0.59
CA THR A 54 -15.24 -4.57 0.94
C THR A 54 -15.18 -5.97 0.36
N ASP A 55 -14.38 -6.19 -0.66
CA ASP A 55 -14.37 -7.46 -1.39
C ASP A 55 -13.15 -8.31 -1.17
N GLY A 56 -12.07 -7.77 -0.66
CA GLY A 56 -10.87 -8.57 -0.52
C GLY A 56 -9.77 -7.89 0.24
N THR A 57 -8.70 -8.65 0.44
CA THR A 57 -7.51 -8.14 1.13
C THR A 57 -6.27 -8.59 0.37
N ILE A 58 -5.22 -7.81 0.50
CA ILE A 58 -3.92 -8.20 -0.04
C ILE A 58 -2.85 -7.76 0.94
N ALA A 59 -1.88 -8.63 1.16
CA ALA A 59 -0.76 -8.30 2.03
C ALA A 59 0.15 -7.30 1.33
N ALA A 60 0.72 -6.39 2.09
CA ALA A 60 1.62 -5.38 1.55
C ALA A 60 2.86 -5.28 2.41
N ILE A 61 3.97 -5.00 1.76
CA ILE A 61 5.23 -4.80 2.46
C ILE A 61 5.93 -3.58 1.89
N ILE A 62 6.51 -2.78 2.78
CA ILE A 62 7.37 -1.67 2.39
C ILE A 62 8.75 -1.98 2.95
N TRP A 63 9.73 -2.08 2.05
CA TRP A 63 11.07 -2.36 2.49
C TRP A 63 11.65 -1.17 3.25
N LYS A 64 12.56 -1.44 4.15
CA LYS A 64 13.08 -0.40 5.04
C LYS A 64 13.72 0.77 4.28
N TYR A 65 14.32 0.52 3.14
CA TYR A 65 14.93 1.63 2.41
C TYR A 65 13.92 2.40 1.58
N THR A 66 12.74 1.90 1.40
CA THR A 66 11.68 2.63 0.72
C THR A 66 10.98 3.58 1.67
N MET A 67 10.89 3.21 2.94
CA MET A 67 10.16 4.02 3.93
C MET A 67 10.56 5.49 3.96
N PRO A 68 11.86 5.83 3.98
CA PRO A 68 12.21 7.25 4.04
C PRO A 68 11.81 8.03 2.81
N ARG A 69 11.55 7.35 1.71
CA ARG A 69 11.18 8.03 0.47
C ARG A 69 9.69 8.27 0.35
N LEU A 70 8.91 7.70 1.24
CA LEU A 70 7.46 7.87 1.20
C LEU A 70 7.07 9.20 1.81
N SER A 71 6.07 9.85 1.22
CA SER A 71 5.61 11.13 1.73
C SER A 71 4.65 10.98 2.89
N ILE A 72 4.08 9.79 3.08
CA ILE A 72 3.16 9.56 4.19
C ILE A 72 3.54 8.27 4.89
N ARG A 73 3.22 8.22 6.17
CA ARG A 73 3.45 7.03 6.98
C ARG A 73 2.16 6.21 7.04
N PRO A 74 2.22 4.90 6.79
CA PRO A 74 1.01 4.09 6.82
C PRO A 74 0.39 4.07 8.22
N GLU A 75 -0.91 4.29 8.28
CA GLU A 75 -1.65 4.27 9.53
C GLU A 75 -2.94 3.50 9.35
N GLU A 76 -3.38 2.87 10.43
CA GLU A 76 -4.61 2.10 10.40
C GLU A 76 -5.79 2.96 9.97
N GLY A 77 -6.61 2.44 9.08
CA GLY A 77 -7.82 3.13 8.65
C GLY A 77 -7.63 4.13 7.53
N MET A 78 -6.40 4.33 7.10
CA MET A 78 -6.13 5.31 6.05
C MET A 78 -6.45 4.71 4.68
N GLU A 79 -7.18 5.44 3.87
CA GLU A 79 -7.48 4.97 2.51
C GLU A 79 -6.42 5.51 1.56
N VAL A 80 -5.75 4.61 0.87
CA VAL A 80 -4.59 4.97 0.08
C VAL A 80 -4.60 4.26 -1.26
N ILE A 81 -3.73 4.72 -2.15
CA ILE A 81 -3.41 4.01 -3.37
C ILE A 81 -1.94 3.62 -3.26
N CYS A 82 -1.69 2.33 -3.27
CA CYS A 82 -0.34 1.80 -3.18
C CYS A 82 0.15 1.45 -4.57
N THR A 83 1.33 1.90 -4.91
CA THR A 83 1.96 1.60 -6.19
C THR A 83 3.12 0.66 -5.93
N GLY A 84 3.24 -0.38 -6.71
CA GLY A 84 4.33 -1.32 -6.54
C GLY A 84 4.17 -2.52 -7.43
N LYS A 85 4.87 -3.59 -7.10
CA LYS A 85 4.83 -4.79 -7.91
C LYS A 85 4.24 -5.94 -7.10
N ILE A 86 3.63 -6.87 -7.80
CA ILE A 86 3.04 -8.04 -7.17
C ILE A 86 4.04 -9.17 -7.21
N THR A 87 4.16 -9.89 -6.11
CA THR A 87 4.98 -11.09 -6.06
C THR A 87 4.27 -12.12 -5.21
N THR A 88 4.78 -13.34 -5.18
CA THR A 88 4.21 -14.39 -4.36
C THR A 88 5.18 -14.72 -3.25
N PHE A 89 4.62 -15.27 -2.14
CA PHE A 89 5.46 -15.76 -1.07
C PHE A 89 6.13 -17.05 -1.52
N ALA A 90 7.38 -17.20 -1.16
CA ALA A 90 8.10 -18.42 -1.47
C ALA A 90 7.44 -19.59 -0.74
N GLY A 91 7.18 -20.65 -1.48
CA GLY A 91 6.63 -21.85 -0.86
C GLY A 91 5.15 -21.80 -0.53
N GLN A 92 4.47 -20.72 -0.86
CA GLN A 92 3.05 -20.60 -0.59
C GLN A 92 2.34 -20.03 -1.80
N SER A 93 1.06 -20.35 -1.92
CA SER A 93 0.26 -19.85 -3.04
C SER A 93 -0.46 -18.56 -2.66
N LYS A 94 0.28 -17.60 -2.17
CA LYS A 94 -0.24 -16.30 -1.79
C LYS A 94 0.55 -15.22 -2.47
N TYR A 95 -0.11 -14.10 -2.73
CA TYR A 95 0.59 -12.99 -3.36
C TYR A 95 0.52 -11.75 -2.48
N GLN A 96 1.40 -10.83 -2.73
CA GLN A 96 1.50 -9.59 -1.97
C GLN A 96 1.98 -8.48 -2.88
N ILE A 97 1.80 -7.26 -2.43
CA ILE A 97 2.34 -6.12 -3.16
C ILE A 97 3.55 -5.59 -2.42
N ILE A 98 4.63 -5.38 -3.16
CA ILE A 98 5.82 -4.72 -2.63
C ILE A 98 5.66 -3.25 -2.99
N VAL A 99 5.44 -2.42 -1.98
CA VAL A 99 5.01 -1.05 -2.17
C VAL A 99 6.19 -0.14 -2.42
N ASP A 100 6.11 0.63 -3.50
CA ASP A 100 7.12 1.64 -3.81
C ASP A 100 6.65 3.02 -3.43
N ASN A 101 5.35 3.26 -3.44
CA ASN A 101 4.82 4.58 -3.15
C ASN A 101 3.40 4.46 -2.62
N ILE A 102 3.00 5.41 -1.80
CA ILE A 102 1.65 5.46 -1.24
C ILE A 102 1.12 6.87 -1.41
N GLU A 103 -0.12 6.97 -1.89
CA GLU A 103 -0.81 8.25 -2.03
C GLU A 103 -2.10 8.18 -1.24
N VAL A 104 -2.50 9.29 -0.67
CA VAL A 104 -3.78 9.36 0.02
C VAL A 104 -4.87 9.31 -1.04
N ALA A 105 -5.87 8.49 -0.81
CA ALA A 105 -6.99 8.33 -1.74
C ALA A 105 -8.23 8.99 -1.17
N GLY A 106 -8.96 9.69 -2.04
CA GLY A 106 -10.24 10.25 -1.67
C GLY A 106 -10.12 11.55 -0.87
N GLU A 107 -11.15 12.35 -1.01
CA GLU A 107 -11.19 13.62 -0.36
C GLU A 107 -11.30 13.50 1.15
N GLY A 108 -12.09 12.55 1.62
CA GLY A 108 -12.26 12.36 3.05
C GLY A 108 -10.98 12.01 3.76
N ALA A 109 -10.18 11.15 3.15
CA ALA A 109 -8.91 10.76 3.75
C ALA A 109 -7.95 11.93 3.79
N LEU A 110 -7.95 12.74 2.74
CA LEU A 110 -7.10 13.91 2.69
C LEU A 110 -7.50 14.90 3.77
N LEU A 111 -8.79 15.15 3.93
CA LEU A 111 -9.28 16.06 4.94
C LEU A 111 -8.90 15.59 6.34
N LYS A 112 -9.00 14.31 6.58
CA LYS A 112 -8.63 13.77 7.87
C LYS A 112 -7.15 14.01 8.15
N MET A 113 -6.32 13.80 7.16
CA MET A 113 -4.90 14.06 7.30
C MET A 113 -4.62 15.51 7.63
N LEU A 114 -5.29 16.41 6.94
CA LEU A 114 -5.10 17.83 7.18
C LEU A 114 -5.56 18.22 8.58
N GLU A 115 -6.66 17.66 9.03
CA GLU A 115 -7.13 17.91 10.38
C GLU A 115 -6.14 17.45 11.43
N ASP A 116 -5.58 16.27 11.25
CA ASP A 116 -4.62 15.75 12.20
C ASP A 116 -3.38 16.64 12.26
N ARG A 117 -2.93 17.13 11.13
CA ARG A 117 -1.80 18.05 11.09
C ARG A 117 -2.12 19.35 11.80
N ARG A 118 -3.33 19.84 11.61
CA ARG A 118 -3.76 21.03 12.29
C ARG A 118 -3.73 20.88 13.79
N LYS A 119 -4.24 19.77 14.28
CA LYS A 119 -4.21 19.52 15.71
C LYS A 119 -2.79 19.47 16.24
N LYS A 120 -1.90 18.89 15.47
CA LYS A 120 -0.52 18.80 15.87
C LYS A 120 0.12 20.18 15.94
N LEU A 121 -0.15 21.01 14.95
CA LEU A 121 0.39 22.35 14.92
C LEU A 121 -0.15 23.18 16.07
N LEU A 122 -1.43 23.02 16.38
CA LEU A 122 -2.03 23.72 17.48
C LEU A 122 -1.36 23.34 18.80
N ALA A 123 -1.11 22.06 18.99
CA ALA A 123 -0.43 21.59 20.18
C ALA A 123 0.97 22.15 20.31
N GLU A 124 1.58 22.46 19.17
CA GLU A 124 2.93 23.02 19.18
C GLU A 124 2.95 24.53 19.22
N GLY A 125 1.76 25.15 19.22
CA GLY A 125 1.73 26.60 19.33
C GLY A 125 1.84 27.39 18.04
N PHE A 126 1.87 26.71 16.90
CA PHE A 126 2.00 27.39 15.64
C PHE A 126 0.70 27.70 14.97
N PHE A 127 -0.38 27.20 15.49
CA PHE A 127 -1.64 27.29 14.80
C PHE A 127 -2.12 28.69 14.57
N LYS A 128 -1.86 29.56 15.50
CA LYS A 128 -2.36 30.93 15.38
C LYS A 128 -1.95 31.60 14.09
N GLN A 129 -0.76 31.30 13.64
CA GLN A 129 -0.30 31.92 12.44
C GLN A 129 -0.76 31.21 11.22
N GLU A 130 -0.86 29.90 11.34
CA GLU A 130 -1.21 29.11 10.19
C GLU A 130 -2.65 29.26 9.77
N HIS A 131 -3.54 29.34 10.71
CA HIS A 131 -4.95 29.32 10.35
C HIS A 131 -5.39 30.56 9.62
N LYS A 132 -4.58 31.58 9.60
CA LYS A 132 -4.92 32.78 8.88
C LYS A 132 -4.68 32.66 7.40
N LYS A 133 -3.99 31.65 6.99
CA LYS A 133 -3.67 31.49 5.60
C LYS A 133 -4.66 30.59 4.90
N PRO A 134 -5.24 31.01 3.82
CA PRO A 134 -6.19 30.17 3.10
C PRO A 134 -5.52 29.16 2.19
N ILE A 135 -4.22 29.11 2.20
CA ILE A 135 -3.51 28.21 1.33
C ILE A 135 -3.97 26.78 1.35
N PRO A 136 -4.23 26.18 2.50
CA PRO A 136 -4.68 24.81 2.49
C PRO A 136 -5.94 24.60 1.68
N LEU A 137 -6.84 25.58 1.70
CA LEU A 137 -8.04 25.48 0.92
C LEU A 137 -7.75 25.54 -0.55
N SER A 138 -6.81 26.37 -0.93
CA SER A 138 -6.41 26.46 -2.32
C SER A 138 -5.87 25.15 -2.81
N LEU A 139 -5.06 24.51 -2.01
CA LEU A 139 -4.48 23.24 -2.38
C LEU A 139 -5.54 22.17 -2.53
N ILE A 140 -6.55 22.21 -1.69
CA ILE A 140 -7.60 21.23 -1.75
C ILE A 140 -8.42 21.39 -3.02
N HIS A 141 -8.59 22.61 -3.46
CA HIS A 141 -9.39 22.86 -4.64
C HIS A 141 -8.71 22.46 -5.93
N ILE A 142 -7.45 22.31 -5.89
CA ILE A 142 -6.74 21.87 -7.04
C ILE A 142 -6.88 20.38 -7.24
#